data_29396509445f8bf39861dc7462ff81c5
#
_entry.id   29396509445f8bf39861dc7462ff81c5
#
_cell.length_a   1.000
_cell.length_b   1.000
_cell.length_c   1.000
_cell.angle_alpha   90.00
_cell.angle_beta   90.00
_cell.angle_gamma   90.00
#
_symmetry.space_group_name_H-M   'P 1'
#
loop_
_entity.id
_entity.type
_entity.pdbx_description
1 polymer ?
#
loop_
_entity_poly.entity_id
_entity_poly.type
_entity_poly.pdbx_seq_one_letter_code
_entity_poly.pdbx_strand_id
1 'polypeptide(L)'
;YSDYGSAFYNNKLVFSSARDTGSLGQRKHTWTNQHFTNLYASDLGEEMTPGTVNKFAGKINSKFNESTPIFTKDGKTMYFTRNNYLDGKKGKDANKVTLVKIYKASFENDNWSKVTELPFDSDLYSVAHPTLSADEKTLYFASDMPGTLGQSDLFKVKINDDGSFGTPQNLGNQINTEGRETFPQITDENELYFASDGHPGLGGLDVFVSKLGNDGTLGEIQNVGDGVNSSKDDFAYLIDTKSRRGFVTSNRDGGQGYDDIYKFLETRKLVCLQELYGTVTDLTTSKILPDTKMSLFDNEFKLINTAVTDAEGNYKFEVECGKTYNVRAAKPDYITKEQKIAIARENGRTNLNFALESEICKVAVGDDLGKCFGIKMIYFDLDKYNIRTEAALDLEKILDVLNQNPTMKLDIRSHTDCRQTAKYNQVLSDRRAKSTIAWLVKNGITTDRLTGKGYGESQLVNDCGCEPTNKSNCTEEQHQMNRRSEFIITAL
;
A
#
# COMPACT_ATOMS: atom_id res chain seq x y z
N TYR A 1 -4.41 10.16 -37.44
CA TYR A 1 -3.12 10.07 -36.76
C TYR A 1 -3.38 9.79 -35.27
N SER A 2 -2.35 9.41 -34.53
CA SER A 2 -2.43 9.18 -33.09
C SER A 2 -1.88 10.38 -32.34
N ASP A 3 -2.58 10.82 -31.31
CA ASP A 3 -2.15 11.78 -30.29
C ASP A 3 -2.20 11.09 -28.92
N TYR A 4 -1.08 10.98 -28.17
CA TYR A 4 -1.03 10.24 -26.91
C TYR A 4 0.12 10.66 -25.99
N GLY A 5 0.09 10.19 -24.75
CA GLY A 5 1.24 10.29 -23.84
C GLY A 5 1.54 11.70 -23.39
N SER A 6 0.60 12.34 -22.74
CA SER A 6 0.65 13.75 -22.30
C SER A 6 1.46 13.95 -21.03
N ALA A 7 2.07 15.15 -20.90
CA ALA A 7 2.70 15.65 -19.68
C ALA A 7 2.47 17.15 -19.51
N PHE A 8 2.45 17.64 -18.27
CA PHE A 8 2.43 19.08 -17.98
C PHE A 8 3.84 19.68 -17.99
N TYR A 9 3.99 20.83 -18.63
CA TYR A 9 5.24 21.60 -18.64
C TYR A 9 4.97 23.09 -18.80
N ASN A 10 5.30 23.89 -17.78
CA ASN A 10 5.17 25.37 -17.83
C ASN A 10 3.81 25.85 -18.39
N ASN A 11 2.72 25.41 -17.80
CA ASN A 11 1.33 25.71 -18.23
C ASN A 11 1.00 25.24 -19.67
N LYS A 12 1.72 24.23 -20.17
CA LYS A 12 1.47 23.60 -21.46
C LYS A 12 1.15 22.13 -21.28
N LEU A 13 0.32 21.59 -22.18
CA LEU A 13 0.23 20.17 -22.41
C LEU A 13 1.24 19.78 -23.48
N VAL A 14 2.23 18.97 -23.15
CA VAL A 14 3.19 18.39 -24.09
C VAL A 14 2.78 16.94 -24.35
N PHE A 15 2.71 16.53 -25.60
CA PHE A 15 2.22 15.22 -25.99
C PHE A 15 2.86 14.73 -27.29
N SER A 16 2.70 13.45 -27.57
CA SER A 16 3.18 12.77 -28.77
C SER A 16 2.12 12.83 -29.86
N SER A 17 2.52 13.16 -31.08
CA SER A 17 1.59 13.19 -32.21
C SER A 17 2.22 12.65 -33.49
N ALA A 18 1.45 11.85 -34.23
CA ALA A 18 1.77 11.36 -35.56
C ALA A 18 1.22 12.27 -36.69
N ARG A 19 0.87 13.53 -36.36
CA ARG A 19 0.31 14.49 -37.35
C ARG A 19 1.29 14.80 -38.45
N ASP A 20 0.75 15.04 -39.63
CA ASP A 20 1.54 15.55 -40.76
C ASP A 20 2.05 16.98 -40.47
N THR A 21 3.35 17.18 -40.54
CA THR A 21 3.98 18.52 -40.39
C THR A 21 4.01 19.33 -41.67
N GLY A 22 3.45 18.83 -42.79
CA GLY A 22 3.49 19.46 -44.09
C GLY A 22 4.87 19.45 -44.77
N SER A 23 5.84 18.70 -44.24
CA SER A 23 7.17 18.58 -44.80
C SER A 23 7.20 17.58 -45.95
N LEU A 24 7.71 17.93 -47.10
CA LEU A 24 7.89 17.01 -48.23
C LEU A 24 8.86 15.87 -47.84
N GLY A 25 8.48 14.62 -48.11
CA GLY A 25 9.35 13.46 -47.92
C GLY A 25 9.30 12.83 -46.52
N GLN A 26 8.30 13.11 -45.69
CA GLN A 26 8.11 12.40 -44.41
C GLN A 26 7.88 10.91 -44.66
N ARG A 27 8.60 10.09 -43.88
CA ARG A 27 8.44 8.63 -43.88
C ARG A 27 7.25 8.23 -43.02
N LYS A 28 6.47 7.28 -43.52
CA LYS A 28 5.42 6.61 -42.73
C LYS A 28 5.94 5.31 -42.14
N HIS A 29 5.46 5.00 -40.98
CA HIS A 29 5.71 3.70 -40.32
C HIS A 29 4.96 2.60 -41.10
N THR A 30 5.65 1.53 -41.46
CA THR A 30 5.11 0.51 -42.40
C THR A 30 3.92 -0.29 -41.82
N TRP A 31 3.83 -0.44 -40.51
CA TRP A 31 2.74 -1.20 -39.89
C TRP A 31 1.48 -0.35 -39.65
N THR A 32 1.66 0.90 -39.20
CA THR A 32 0.54 1.77 -38.86
C THR A 32 0.11 2.69 -39.99
N ASN A 33 0.91 2.81 -41.04
CA ASN A 33 0.75 3.77 -42.14
C ASN A 33 0.63 5.23 -41.65
N GLN A 34 1.05 5.52 -40.43
CA GLN A 34 1.11 6.86 -39.87
C GLN A 34 2.51 7.45 -39.95
N HIS A 35 2.63 8.76 -39.80
CA HIS A 35 3.92 9.40 -39.61
C HIS A 35 4.55 9.00 -38.29
N PHE A 36 5.88 9.09 -38.19
CA PHE A 36 6.55 8.92 -36.89
C PHE A 36 6.15 10.04 -35.96
N THR A 37 5.91 9.69 -34.68
CA THR A 37 5.48 10.65 -33.68
C THR A 37 6.58 11.61 -33.30
N ASN A 38 6.21 12.86 -33.12
CA ASN A 38 7.05 13.91 -32.55
C ASN A 38 6.38 14.51 -31.33
N LEU A 39 7.13 15.25 -30.53
CA LEU A 39 6.58 15.99 -29.40
C LEU A 39 5.99 17.33 -29.88
N TYR A 40 4.77 17.60 -29.45
CA TYR A 40 4.01 18.81 -29.65
C TYR A 40 3.58 19.40 -28.32
N ALA A 41 3.27 20.70 -28.32
CA ALA A 41 2.77 21.38 -27.13
C ALA A 41 1.61 22.31 -27.49
N SER A 42 0.71 22.45 -26.53
CA SER A 42 -0.40 23.42 -26.55
C SER A 42 -0.43 24.16 -25.22
N ASP A 43 -0.58 25.50 -25.26
CA ASP A 43 -0.85 26.26 -24.04
C ASP A 43 -2.18 25.84 -23.44
N LEU A 44 -2.24 25.75 -22.12
CA LEU A 44 -3.46 25.43 -21.38
C LEU A 44 -4.15 26.73 -20.95
N GLY A 45 -5.35 26.93 -21.42
CA GLY A 45 -6.24 28.01 -21.04
C GLY A 45 -7.06 27.70 -19.80
N GLU A 46 -8.18 28.41 -19.65
CA GLU A 46 -9.12 28.15 -18.55
C GLU A 46 -9.61 26.71 -18.57
N GLU A 47 -9.78 26.16 -17.38
CA GLU A 47 -10.19 24.76 -17.16
C GLU A 47 -9.31 23.72 -17.88
N MET A 48 -8.00 24.04 -18.09
CA MET A 48 -7.06 23.20 -18.82
C MET A 48 -7.50 22.93 -20.28
N THR A 49 -8.14 23.88 -20.93
CA THR A 49 -8.53 23.74 -22.33
C THR A 49 -7.30 23.95 -23.24
N PRO A 50 -6.91 22.96 -24.07
CA PRO A 50 -5.77 23.12 -24.97
C PRO A 50 -6.06 24.18 -26.04
N GLY A 51 -5.07 25.03 -26.31
CA GLY A 51 -5.08 26.04 -27.35
C GLY A 51 -4.45 25.55 -28.68
N THR A 52 -3.75 26.44 -29.38
CA THR A 52 -3.06 26.09 -30.62
C THR A 52 -1.92 25.13 -30.37
N VAL A 53 -1.84 24.08 -31.18
CA VAL A 53 -0.79 23.05 -31.09
C VAL A 53 0.40 23.45 -31.93
N ASN A 54 1.58 23.48 -31.32
CA ASN A 54 2.85 23.80 -31.98
C ASN A 54 3.87 22.66 -31.73
N LYS A 55 4.84 22.52 -32.63
CA LYS A 55 5.92 21.55 -32.45
C LYS A 55 6.77 21.92 -31.23
N PHE A 56 6.94 20.96 -30.33
CA PHE A 56 7.73 21.13 -29.11
C PHE A 56 9.19 20.75 -29.36
N ALA A 57 10.13 21.54 -28.82
CA ALA A 57 11.56 21.22 -28.75
C ALA A 57 12.16 20.67 -30.06
N GLY A 58 12.20 21.48 -31.09
CA GLY A 58 12.58 21.06 -32.48
C GLY A 58 13.86 20.22 -32.60
N LYS A 59 14.87 20.43 -31.74
CA LYS A 59 16.12 19.64 -31.72
C LYS A 59 16.00 18.27 -31.08
N ILE A 60 14.95 18.04 -30.27
CA ILE A 60 14.68 16.73 -29.64
C ILE A 60 14.03 15.80 -30.65
N ASN A 61 13.12 16.29 -31.46
CA ASN A 61 12.44 15.50 -32.46
C ASN A 61 13.41 14.94 -33.50
N SER A 62 13.46 13.62 -33.62
CA SER A 62 14.29 12.92 -34.61
C SER A 62 13.47 12.52 -35.85
N LYS A 63 13.99 11.62 -36.65
CA LYS A 63 13.27 10.98 -37.77
C LYS A 63 12.55 9.68 -37.37
N PHE A 64 12.46 9.38 -36.08
CA PHE A 64 11.79 8.22 -35.48
C PHE A 64 10.76 8.70 -34.46
N ASN A 65 10.12 7.78 -33.76
CA ASN A 65 9.14 8.13 -32.76
C ASN A 65 9.79 8.73 -31.49
N GLU A 66 9.28 9.87 -31.04
CA GLU A 66 9.44 10.42 -29.72
C GLU A 66 8.07 10.39 -29.04
N SER A 67 8.03 9.97 -27.74
CA SER A 67 6.78 9.86 -26.99
C SER A 67 6.95 10.02 -25.48
N THR A 68 5.82 10.15 -24.79
CA THR A 68 5.70 10.13 -23.34
C THR A 68 6.79 10.92 -22.61
N PRO A 69 6.85 12.24 -22.78
CA PRO A 69 7.80 13.07 -22.06
C PRO A 69 7.36 13.21 -20.60
N ILE A 70 8.32 13.35 -19.69
CA ILE A 70 8.11 13.81 -18.31
C ILE A 70 9.19 14.81 -17.95
N PHE A 71 8.86 15.78 -17.13
CA PHE A 71 9.74 16.90 -16.79
C PHE A 71 9.99 16.94 -15.29
N THR A 72 11.21 17.34 -14.89
CA THR A 72 11.49 17.69 -13.50
C THR A 72 10.76 18.98 -13.11
N LYS A 73 10.46 19.15 -11.83
CA LYS A 73 9.74 20.33 -11.27
C LYS A 73 10.44 21.64 -11.54
N ASP A 74 11.78 21.61 -11.64
CA ASP A 74 12.58 22.79 -12.02
C ASP A 74 12.53 23.10 -13.54
N GLY A 75 11.90 22.24 -14.33
CA GLY A 75 11.73 22.38 -15.78
C GLY A 75 13.03 22.24 -16.58
N LYS A 76 14.12 21.73 -15.98
CA LYS A 76 15.44 21.68 -16.63
C LYS A 76 15.83 20.31 -17.15
N THR A 77 15.17 19.25 -16.75
CA THR A 77 15.40 17.89 -17.23
C THR A 77 14.12 17.31 -17.80
N MET A 78 14.23 16.63 -18.92
CA MET A 78 13.16 15.87 -19.54
C MET A 78 13.63 14.42 -19.74
N TYR A 79 12.78 13.46 -19.34
CA TYR A 79 12.90 12.07 -19.76
C TYR A 79 11.81 11.79 -20.78
N PHE A 80 12.13 11.02 -21.82
CA PHE A 80 11.17 10.72 -22.87
C PHE A 80 11.51 9.40 -23.55
N THR A 81 10.52 8.75 -24.12
CA THR A 81 10.69 7.53 -24.90
C THR A 81 11.04 7.87 -26.35
N ARG A 82 12.00 7.15 -26.92
CA ARG A 82 12.35 7.24 -28.35
C ARG A 82 12.74 5.84 -28.85
N ASN A 83 12.53 5.58 -30.13
CA ASN A 83 13.19 4.44 -30.77
C ASN A 83 14.70 4.51 -30.56
N ASN A 84 15.37 3.35 -30.48
CA ASN A 84 16.81 3.24 -30.34
C ASN A 84 17.57 3.98 -31.46
N TYR A 85 17.71 5.28 -31.28
CA TYR A 85 18.36 6.19 -32.22
C TYR A 85 18.99 7.37 -31.49
N LEU A 86 20.33 7.46 -31.59
CA LEU A 86 21.11 8.56 -31.01
C LEU A 86 22.29 8.92 -31.96
N ASP A 87 22.59 10.17 -32.12
CA ASP A 87 23.73 10.69 -32.90
C ASP A 87 23.89 10.09 -34.30
N GLY A 88 22.77 9.94 -35.00
CA GLY A 88 22.76 9.38 -36.36
C GLY A 88 22.77 7.84 -36.43
N LYS A 89 23.00 7.15 -35.31
CA LYS A 89 23.06 5.69 -35.22
C LYS A 89 21.73 5.10 -34.77
N LYS A 90 21.34 4.00 -35.43
CA LYS A 90 20.14 3.22 -35.11
C LYS A 90 20.53 1.86 -34.60
N GLY A 91 20.17 1.56 -33.35
CA GLY A 91 20.30 0.24 -32.75
C GLY A 91 19.17 -0.70 -33.16
N LYS A 92 19.44 -2.00 -33.11
CA LYS A 92 18.50 -3.07 -33.39
C LYS A 92 18.82 -4.29 -32.55
N ASP A 93 17.79 -5.06 -32.19
CA ASP A 93 17.94 -6.38 -31.59
C ASP A 93 18.41 -7.45 -32.61
N ALA A 94 18.54 -8.69 -32.16
CA ALA A 94 18.93 -9.83 -32.98
C ALA A 94 17.94 -10.10 -34.14
N ASN A 95 16.66 -9.72 -33.97
CA ASN A 95 15.58 -9.87 -34.95
C ASN A 95 15.50 -8.66 -35.91
N LYS A 96 16.46 -7.74 -35.83
CA LYS A 96 16.51 -6.46 -36.59
C LYS A 96 15.37 -5.50 -36.25
N VAL A 97 14.70 -5.65 -35.11
CA VAL A 97 13.69 -4.74 -34.57
C VAL A 97 14.41 -3.57 -33.89
N THR A 98 13.90 -2.36 -34.09
CA THR A 98 14.36 -1.17 -33.37
C THR A 98 13.48 -0.97 -32.17
N LEU A 99 13.96 -1.38 -31.00
CA LEU A 99 13.28 -1.25 -29.73
C LEU A 99 13.22 0.22 -29.29
N VAL A 100 12.52 0.48 -28.19
CA VAL A 100 12.43 1.81 -27.60
C VAL A 100 13.29 1.91 -26.34
N LYS A 101 13.80 3.11 -26.10
CA LYS A 101 14.64 3.44 -24.94
C LYS A 101 14.15 4.73 -24.29
N ILE A 102 14.50 4.96 -23.05
CA ILE A 102 14.29 6.23 -22.38
C ILE A 102 15.54 7.09 -22.54
N TYR A 103 15.35 8.31 -22.98
CA TYR A 103 16.39 9.30 -23.13
C TYR A 103 16.20 10.43 -22.12
N LYS A 104 17.30 10.99 -21.67
CA LYS A 104 17.36 12.20 -20.84
C LYS A 104 17.84 13.36 -21.71
N ALA A 105 17.18 14.52 -21.58
CA ALA A 105 17.60 15.77 -22.20
C ALA A 105 17.67 16.88 -21.15
N SER A 106 18.53 17.87 -21.36
CA SER A 106 18.68 19.05 -20.52
C SER A 106 18.22 20.32 -21.25
N PHE A 107 17.56 21.22 -20.48
CA PHE A 107 17.16 22.54 -20.95
C PHE A 107 18.25 23.56 -20.62
N GLU A 108 18.92 24.06 -21.64
CA GLU A 108 19.99 25.04 -21.51
C GLU A 108 19.90 26.08 -22.64
N ASN A 109 20.19 27.35 -22.36
CA ASN A 109 20.16 28.43 -23.31
C ASN A 109 18.87 28.46 -24.15
N ASP A 110 17.74 28.38 -23.49
CA ASP A 110 16.38 28.33 -24.04
C ASP A 110 16.14 27.18 -25.04
N ASN A 111 16.90 26.10 -24.94
CA ASN A 111 16.78 24.95 -25.80
C ASN A 111 16.93 23.62 -25.05
N TRP A 112 16.18 22.63 -25.49
CA TRP A 112 16.40 21.23 -25.09
C TRP A 112 17.58 20.66 -25.87
N SER A 113 18.55 20.09 -25.18
CA SER A 113 19.82 19.59 -25.75
C SER A 113 20.40 18.45 -24.90
N LYS A 114 21.63 18.03 -25.24
CA LYS A 114 22.37 16.98 -24.48
C LYS A 114 21.53 15.69 -24.24
N VAL A 115 21.02 15.14 -25.33
CA VAL A 115 20.27 13.87 -25.28
C VAL A 115 21.23 12.74 -24.98
N THR A 116 20.94 11.97 -23.92
CA THR A 116 21.72 10.80 -23.51
C THR A 116 20.82 9.62 -23.24
N GLU A 117 21.31 8.39 -23.47
CA GLU A 117 20.64 7.15 -23.04
C GLU A 117 20.78 6.96 -21.54
N LEU A 118 19.85 6.23 -20.93
CA LEU A 118 19.96 5.84 -19.54
C LEU A 118 20.83 4.57 -19.42
N PRO A 119 21.56 4.37 -18.29
CA PRO A 119 22.55 3.30 -18.18
C PRO A 119 21.95 1.88 -18.13
N PHE A 120 20.64 1.75 -17.95
CA PHE A 120 19.91 0.49 -17.96
C PHE A 120 19.12 0.24 -19.26
N ASP A 121 19.24 1.13 -20.24
CA ASP A 121 18.73 0.89 -21.61
C ASP A 121 19.51 -0.23 -22.29
N SER A 122 18.85 -0.96 -23.19
CA SER A 122 19.45 -2.09 -23.90
C SER A 122 19.01 -2.15 -25.36
N ASP A 123 19.79 -2.87 -26.17
CA ASP A 123 19.36 -3.26 -27.52
C ASP A 123 18.55 -4.57 -27.52
N LEU A 124 18.40 -5.22 -26.35
CA LEU A 124 17.77 -6.54 -26.23
C LEU A 124 16.33 -6.48 -25.71
N TYR A 125 15.94 -5.38 -25.09
CA TYR A 125 14.61 -5.15 -24.54
C TYR A 125 14.22 -3.68 -24.63
N SER A 126 12.93 -3.39 -24.53
CA SER A 126 12.38 -2.04 -24.53
C SER A 126 12.32 -1.45 -23.14
N VAL A 127 12.58 -0.15 -23.04
CA VAL A 127 12.37 0.65 -21.84
C VAL A 127 11.58 1.90 -22.25
N ALA A 128 10.40 2.13 -21.66
CA ALA A 128 9.47 3.14 -22.15
C ALA A 128 8.63 3.79 -21.05
N HIS A 129 7.96 4.87 -21.40
CA HIS A 129 6.94 5.55 -20.60
C HIS A 129 7.41 5.94 -19.20
N PRO A 130 8.42 6.84 -19.11
CA PRO A 130 8.97 7.27 -17.83
C PRO A 130 8.00 8.15 -17.05
N THR A 131 8.02 8.02 -15.72
CA THR A 131 7.44 8.99 -14.78
C THR A 131 8.31 9.11 -13.54
N LEU A 132 8.27 10.28 -12.86
CA LEU A 132 9.06 10.55 -11.66
C LEU A 132 8.20 10.41 -10.41
N SER A 133 8.80 9.96 -9.30
CA SER A 133 8.19 10.08 -7.98
C SER A 133 7.96 11.56 -7.61
N ALA A 134 7.07 11.82 -6.66
CA ALA A 134 6.78 13.17 -6.19
C ALA A 134 8.01 13.92 -5.65
N ASP A 135 9.00 13.22 -5.12
CA ASP A 135 10.29 13.76 -4.64
C ASP A 135 11.40 13.76 -5.71
N GLU A 136 11.09 13.27 -6.93
CA GLU A 136 12.01 13.15 -8.08
C GLU A 136 13.24 12.24 -7.83
N LYS A 137 13.23 11.41 -6.78
CA LYS A 137 14.33 10.50 -6.43
C LYS A 137 14.15 9.08 -6.98
N THR A 138 13.04 8.81 -7.65
CA THR A 138 12.76 7.53 -8.28
C THR A 138 12.14 7.74 -9.65
N LEU A 139 12.68 7.03 -10.65
CA LEU A 139 12.09 6.95 -11.99
C LEU A 139 11.33 5.63 -12.10
N TYR A 140 10.07 5.69 -12.51
CA TYR A 140 9.24 4.54 -12.84
C TYR A 140 9.09 4.44 -14.35
N PHE A 141 8.97 3.23 -14.88
CA PHE A 141 8.89 3.00 -16.33
C PHE A 141 8.33 1.61 -16.63
N ALA A 142 7.93 1.39 -17.88
CA ALA A 142 7.53 0.09 -18.39
C ALA A 142 8.68 -0.58 -19.16
N SER A 143 8.84 -1.90 -19.04
CA SER A 143 9.88 -2.65 -19.74
C SER A 143 9.53 -4.14 -19.88
N ASP A 144 10.05 -4.77 -20.93
CA ASP A 144 10.11 -6.21 -21.13
C ASP A 144 11.52 -6.79 -20.81
N MET A 145 12.28 -6.08 -19.93
CA MET A 145 13.62 -6.53 -19.50
C MET A 145 13.57 -7.84 -18.71
N PRO A 146 14.70 -8.57 -18.56
CA PRO A 146 14.76 -9.78 -17.77
C PRO A 146 14.20 -9.61 -16.35
N GLY A 147 13.31 -10.50 -15.93
CA GLY A 147 12.59 -10.45 -14.65
C GLY A 147 11.14 -9.97 -14.78
N THR A 148 10.67 -9.70 -16.00
CA THR A 148 9.27 -9.42 -16.33
C THR A 148 8.41 -10.67 -16.12
N LEU A 149 7.20 -10.49 -15.56
CA LEU A 149 6.21 -11.56 -15.36
C LEU A 149 5.40 -11.84 -16.63
N GLY A 150 5.05 -10.79 -17.37
CA GLY A 150 4.19 -10.84 -18.53
C GLY A 150 4.85 -10.35 -19.82
N GLN A 151 4.12 -9.53 -20.56
CA GLN A 151 4.61 -8.94 -21.82
C GLN A 151 5.41 -7.67 -21.56
N SER A 152 4.96 -6.81 -20.65
CA SER A 152 5.72 -5.69 -20.10
C SER A 152 5.28 -5.43 -18.67
N ASP A 153 6.22 -5.14 -17.82
CA ASP A 153 6.03 -4.86 -16.40
C ASP A 153 6.41 -3.43 -16.05
N LEU A 154 5.90 -2.93 -14.94
CA LEU A 154 6.38 -1.70 -14.33
C LEU A 154 7.59 -1.97 -13.45
N PHE A 155 8.59 -1.14 -13.64
CA PHE A 155 9.83 -1.13 -12.89
C PHE A 155 10.05 0.25 -12.27
N LYS A 156 10.90 0.29 -11.24
CA LYS A 156 11.42 1.52 -10.65
C LYS A 156 12.94 1.49 -10.54
N VAL A 157 13.57 2.66 -10.59
CA VAL A 157 14.99 2.81 -10.37
C VAL A 157 15.27 4.07 -9.55
N LYS A 158 16.13 3.97 -8.56
CA LYS A 158 16.54 5.11 -7.74
C LYS A 158 17.40 6.08 -8.57
N ILE A 159 17.16 7.38 -8.42
CA ILE A 159 18.02 8.47 -8.88
C ILE A 159 18.84 8.93 -7.68
N ASN A 160 20.16 8.83 -7.76
CA ASN A 160 21.08 9.27 -6.73
C ASN A 160 21.26 10.80 -6.77
N ASP A 161 21.77 11.40 -5.69
CA ASP A 161 21.95 12.87 -5.60
C ASP A 161 22.97 13.41 -6.62
N ASP A 162 23.86 12.57 -7.16
CA ASP A 162 24.79 12.90 -8.25
C ASP A 162 24.15 12.75 -9.65
N GLY A 163 22.87 12.37 -9.73
CA GLY A 163 22.13 12.13 -10.96
C GLY A 163 22.39 10.79 -11.62
N SER A 164 23.17 9.91 -11.00
CA SER A 164 23.35 8.51 -11.43
C SER A 164 22.13 7.66 -11.05
N PHE A 165 22.02 6.48 -11.67
CA PHE A 165 20.91 5.57 -11.44
C PHE A 165 21.35 4.31 -10.70
N GLY A 166 20.49 3.79 -9.83
CA GLY A 166 20.64 2.49 -9.21
C GLY A 166 20.32 1.33 -10.18
N THR A 167 20.06 0.16 -9.61
CA THR A 167 19.61 -1.00 -10.38
C THR A 167 18.07 -0.99 -10.49
N PRO A 168 17.49 -1.19 -11.68
CA PRO A 168 16.06 -1.35 -11.85
C PRO A 168 15.48 -2.48 -11.00
N GLN A 169 14.31 -2.26 -10.43
CA GLN A 169 13.55 -3.20 -9.62
C GLN A 169 12.15 -3.34 -10.17
N ASN A 170 11.71 -4.59 -10.41
CA ASN A 170 10.33 -4.91 -10.77
C ASN A 170 9.39 -4.54 -9.59
N LEU A 171 8.21 -3.96 -9.85
CA LEU A 171 7.24 -3.61 -8.82
C LEU A 171 6.54 -4.83 -8.18
N GLY A 172 6.73 -6.02 -8.76
CA GLY A 172 6.19 -7.28 -8.25
C GLY A 172 4.76 -7.57 -8.68
N ASN A 173 4.29 -8.75 -8.31
CA ASN A 173 3.04 -9.34 -8.78
C ASN A 173 1.76 -8.71 -8.18
N GLN A 174 1.88 -7.74 -7.31
CA GLN A 174 0.74 -6.94 -6.88
C GLN A 174 0.30 -5.98 -7.99
N ILE A 175 1.24 -5.38 -8.73
CA ILE A 175 0.98 -4.48 -9.87
C ILE A 175 1.09 -5.23 -11.19
N ASN A 176 2.16 -6.00 -11.38
CA ASN A 176 2.48 -6.65 -12.64
C ASN A 176 1.77 -8.00 -12.77
N THR A 177 1.29 -8.29 -13.96
CA THR A 177 0.52 -9.48 -14.30
C THR A 177 1.19 -10.25 -15.46
N GLU A 178 0.53 -11.27 -15.98
CA GLU A 178 0.94 -11.96 -17.23
C GLU A 178 0.62 -11.12 -18.49
N GLY A 179 -0.12 -10.03 -18.34
CA GLY A 179 -0.46 -9.07 -19.40
C GLY A 179 0.61 -8.02 -19.62
N ARG A 180 0.16 -6.83 -19.97
CA ARG A 180 1.00 -5.63 -20.11
C ARG A 180 0.63 -4.62 -19.04
N GLU A 181 1.62 -4.17 -18.28
CA GLU A 181 1.54 -2.98 -17.45
C GLU A 181 2.40 -1.90 -18.07
N THR A 182 1.81 -0.74 -18.31
CA THR A 182 2.44 0.32 -19.09
C THR A 182 1.94 1.72 -18.71
N PHE A 183 2.55 2.76 -19.27
CA PHE A 183 2.18 4.17 -19.03
C PHE A 183 2.01 4.54 -17.55
N PRO A 184 3.00 4.27 -16.68
CA PRO A 184 2.91 4.69 -15.29
C PRO A 184 2.88 6.21 -15.19
N GLN A 185 2.14 6.73 -14.22
CA GLN A 185 2.08 8.14 -13.85
C GLN A 185 2.00 8.27 -12.34
N ILE A 186 2.95 8.98 -11.73
CA ILE A 186 2.94 9.29 -10.29
C ILE A 186 2.43 10.71 -10.09
N THR A 187 1.47 10.87 -9.18
CA THR A 187 0.98 12.20 -8.77
C THR A 187 1.76 12.77 -7.59
N ASP A 188 1.62 14.07 -7.33
CA ASP A 188 2.17 14.74 -6.13
C ASP A 188 1.57 14.18 -4.82
N GLU A 189 0.43 13.49 -4.91
CA GLU A 189 -0.22 12.81 -3.78
C GLU A 189 0.26 11.36 -3.61
N ASN A 190 1.34 10.94 -4.29
CA ASN A 190 1.86 9.56 -4.31
C ASN A 190 0.82 8.52 -4.77
N GLU A 191 0.07 8.82 -5.82
CA GLU A 191 -0.82 7.88 -6.49
C GLU A 191 -0.13 7.39 -7.76
N LEU A 192 0.00 6.08 -7.91
CA LEU A 192 0.50 5.44 -9.12
C LEU A 192 -0.71 5.08 -10.00
N TYR A 193 -0.89 5.80 -11.08
CA TYR A 193 -1.77 5.41 -12.18
C TYR A 193 -0.98 4.61 -13.21
N PHE A 194 -1.60 3.62 -13.83
CA PHE A 194 -0.99 2.81 -14.87
C PHE A 194 -2.06 2.17 -15.76
N ALA A 195 -1.70 1.79 -16.97
CA ALA A 195 -2.58 1.04 -17.85
C ALA A 195 -2.20 -0.45 -17.84
N SER A 196 -3.21 -1.33 -17.82
CA SER A 196 -3.01 -2.79 -17.86
C SER A 196 -4.11 -3.48 -18.66
N ASP A 197 -3.74 -4.56 -19.36
CA ASP A 197 -4.66 -5.51 -19.98
C ASP A 197 -4.67 -6.88 -19.25
N GLY A 198 -3.93 -6.99 -18.14
CA GLY A 198 -3.89 -8.19 -17.30
C GLY A 198 -4.79 -8.09 -16.06
N HIS A 199 -5.08 -6.89 -15.55
CA HIS A 199 -6.05 -6.68 -14.48
C HIS A 199 -7.49 -6.68 -15.03
N PRO A 200 -8.50 -7.10 -14.23
CA PRO A 200 -9.90 -7.08 -14.65
C PRO A 200 -10.37 -5.65 -15.01
N GLY A 201 -10.70 -5.42 -16.27
CA GLY A 201 -11.06 -4.13 -16.84
C GLY A 201 -12.31 -4.16 -17.69
N LEU A 202 -12.54 -3.12 -18.48
CA LEU A 202 -13.68 -2.93 -19.38
C LEU A 202 -13.31 -3.20 -20.83
N GLY A 203 -12.05 -2.99 -21.20
CA GLY A 203 -11.56 -3.05 -22.57
C GLY A 203 -10.28 -3.85 -22.76
N GLY A 204 -9.39 -3.31 -23.57
CA GLY A 204 -8.03 -3.80 -23.72
C GLY A 204 -7.13 -3.27 -22.59
N LEU A 205 -6.37 -2.19 -22.86
CA LEU A 205 -5.70 -1.47 -21.79
C LEU A 205 -6.72 -0.63 -21.03
N ASP A 206 -6.80 -0.83 -19.73
CA ASP A 206 -7.59 -0.02 -18.81
C ASP A 206 -6.68 0.68 -17.80
N VAL A 207 -7.08 1.87 -17.34
CA VAL A 207 -6.35 2.64 -16.33
C VAL A 207 -6.73 2.15 -14.93
N PHE A 208 -5.70 1.93 -14.11
CA PHE A 208 -5.80 1.56 -12.71
C PHE A 208 -5.04 2.55 -11.84
N VAL A 209 -5.34 2.56 -10.55
CA VAL A 209 -4.64 3.39 -9.56
C VAL A 209 -4.33 2.59 -8.31
N SER A 210 -3.16 2.84 -7.73
CA SER A 210 -2.74 2.35 -6.41
C SER A 210 -2.05 3.46 -5.63
N LYS A 211 -2.26 3.53 -4.32
CA LYS A 211 -1.52 4.45 -3.45
C LYS A 211 -0.10 3.91 -3.21
N LEU A 212 0.89 4.79 -3.29
CA LEU A 212 2.26 4.51 -2.88
C LEU A 212 2.46 4.99 -1.44
N GLY A 213 2.80 4.07 -0.54
CA GLY A 213 3.25 4.42 0.80
C GLY A 213 4.61 5.11 0.78
N ASN A 214 4.94 5.86 1.83
CA ASN A 214 6.24 6.53 1.97
C ASN A 214 7.42 5.53 2.06
N ASP A 215 7.15 4.31 2.43
CA ASP A 215 8.10 3.17 2.45
C ASP A 215 8.17 2.42 1.11
N GLY A 216 7.40 2.86 0.11
CA GLY A 216 7.31 2.24 -1.21
C GLY A 216 6.37 1.04 -1.28
N THR A 217 5.57 0.79 -0.24
CA THR A 217 4.49 -0.20 -0.26
C THR A 217 3.38 0.25 -1.22
N LEU A 218 2.67 -0.72 -1.79
CA LEU A 218 1.56 -0.49 -2.71
C LEU A 218 0.24 -0.74 -1.96
N GLY A 219 -0.70 0.20 -2.12
CA GLY A 219 -2.07 0.05 -1.66
C GLY A 219 -2.89 -0.89 -2.56
N GLU A 220 -4.18 -1.00 -2.29
CA GLU A 220 -5.11 -1.74 -3.14
C GLU A 220 -5.17 -1.12 -4.54
N ILE A 221 -5.22 -1.98 -5.56
CA ILE A 221 -5.38 -1.56 -6.95
C ILE A 221 -6.87 -1.36 -7.23
N GLN A 222 -7.21 -0.21 -7.79
CA GLN A 222 -8.57 0.14 -8.17
C GLN A 222 -8.64 0.48 -9.65
N ASN A 223 -9.64 -0.06 -10.35
CA ASN A 223 -9.97 0.40 -11.70
C ASN A 223 -10.58 1.81 -11.60
N VAL A 224 -10.13 2.75 -12.43
CA VAL A 224 -10.61 4.14 -12.40
C VAL A 224 -12.07 4.28 -12.86
N GLY A 225 -12.64 3.26 -13.48
CA GLY A 225 -14.06 3.16 -13.83
C GLY A 225 -14.40 3.67 -15.24
N ASP A 226 -15.66 3.50 -15.59
CA ASP A 226 -16.22 3.74 -16.93
C ASP A 226 -16.24 5.19 -17.41
N GLY A 227 -15.99 6.15 -16.53
CA GLY A 227 -15.83 7.55 -16.91
C GLY A 227 -14.52 7.84 -17.65
N VAL A 228 -13.48 7.04 -17.36
CA VAL A 228 -12.15 7.10 -17.98
C VAL A 228 -11.95 5.88 -18.87
N ASN A 229 -12.18 4.69 -18.35
CA ASN A 229 -12.03 3.43 -19.10
C ASN A 229 -13.23 3.17 -20.00
N SER A 230 -13.00 2.55 -21.15
CA SER A 230 -13.98 2.21 -22.17
C SER A 230 -13.85 0.73 -22.57
N SER A 231 -14.58 0.28 -23.59
CA SER A 231 -14.42 -1.06 -24.18
C SER A 231 -13.22 -1.17 -25.13
N LYS A 232 -12.36 -0.16 -25.17
CA LYS A 232 -11.17 -0.07 -26.04
C LYS A 232 -9.92 0.06 -25.16
N ASP A 233 -8.81 0.52 -25.73
CA ASP A 233 -7.61 0.84 -24.96
C ASP A 233 -7.69 2.25 -24.38
N ASP A 234 -7.48 2.34 -23.07
CA ASP A 234 -7.41 3.58 -22.32
C ASP A 234 -6.08 3.62 -21.54
N PHE A 235 -5.26 4.64 -21.77
CA PHE A 235 -3.89 4.68 -21.24
C PHE A 235 -3.36 6.10 -21.09
N ALA A 236 -2.13 6.24 -20.59
CA ALA A 236 -1.42 7.51 -20.41
C ALA A 236 -2.27 8.56 -19.65
N TYR A 237 -2.81 8.14 -18.50
CA TYR A 237 -3.57 9.00 -17.60
C TYR A 237 -2.68 10.08 -17.00
N LEU A 238 -3.13 11.32 -17.03
CA LEU A 238 -2.44 12.49 -16.50
C LEU A 238 -3.42 13.36 -15.74
N ILE A 239 -3.17 13.68 -14.48
CA ILE A 239 -4.05 14.52 -13.65
C ILE A 239 -3.25 15.61 -12.93
N ASP A 240 -3.82 16.81 -12.85
CA ASP A 240 -3.44 17.82 -11.87
C ASP A 240 -4.27 17.63 -10.60
N THR A 241 -3.62 17.23 -9.52
CA THR A 241 -4.28 16.90 -8.24
C THR A 241 -4.98 18.08 -7.59
N LYS A 242 -4.60 19.31 -7.92
CA LYS A 242 -5.20 20.54 -7.36
C LYS A 242 -6.52 20.89 -8.03
N SER A 243 -6.54 20.94 -9.36
CA SER A 243 -7.76 21.25 -10.12
C SER A 243 -8.66 20.05 -10.35
N ARG A 244 -8.15 18.83 -10.11
CA ARG A 244 -8.81 17.55 -10.38
C ARG A 244 -9.14 17.35 -11.86
N ARG A 245 -8.49 18.12 -12.76
CA ARG A 245 -8.61 18.00 -14.22
C ARG A 245 -7.43 17.26 -14.80
N GLY A 246 -7.67 16.53 -15.85
CA GLY A 246 -6.63 15.75 -16.47
C GLY A 246 -6.92 15.35 -17.91
N PHE A 247 -6.05 14.49 -18.40
CA PHE A 247 -6.07 13.96 -19.76
C PHE A 247 -5.85 12.45 -19.73
N VAL A 248 -6.54 11.75 -20.61
CA VAL A 248 -6.37 10.32 -20.85
C VAL A 248 -6.31 10.07 -22.34
N THR A 249 -5.50 9.14 -22.78
CA THR A 249 -5.47 8.71 -24.18
C THR A 249 -6.39 7.50 -24.35
N SER A 250 -7.13 7.50 -25.45
CA SER A 250 -8.04 6.40 -25.79
C SER A 250 -8.21 6.23 -27.29
N ASN A 251 -8.41 4.99 -27.74
CA ASN A 251 -8.81 4.66 -29.11
C ASN A 251 -10.32 4.31 -29.18
N ARG A 252 -11.12 4.86 -28.25
CA ARG A 252 -12.58 4.67 -28.19
C ARG A 252 -13.29 5.18 -29.43
N ASP A 253 -14.46 4.60 -29.72
CA ASP A 253 -15.27 5.00 -30.86
C ASP A 253 -15.72 6.47 -30.73
N GLY A 254 -15.77 7.18 -31.87
CA GLY A 254 -16.14 8.60 -31.94
C GLY A 254 -14.98 9.58 -31.85
N GLY A 255 -13.74 9.10 -31.72
CA GLY A 255 -12.53 9.90 -31.80
C GLY A 255 -12.25 10.42 -33.22
N GLN A 256 -11.23 11.29 -33.35
CA GLN A 256 -10.81 11.88 -34.64
C GLN A 256 -9.64 11.11 -35.28
N GLY A 257 -8.89 10.36 -34.48
CA GLY A 257 -7.71 9.63 -34.91
C GLY A 257 -7.74 8.15 -34.59
N TYR A 258 -6.56 7.54 -34.47
CA TYR A 258 -6.40 6.17 -33.96
C TYR A 258 -6.38 6.18 -32.44
N ASP A 259 -5.56 7.06 -31.84
CA ASP A 259 -5.54 7.38 -30.42
C ASP A 259 -5.79 8.88 -30.29
N ASP A 260 -6.65 9.25 -29.38
CA ASP A 260 -7.02 10.65 -29.13
C ASP A 260 -6.87 10.98 -27.64
N ILE A 261 -6.51 12.22 -27.33
CA ILE A 261 -6.38 12.72 -25.96
C ILE A 261 -7.71 13.34 -25.53
N TYR A 262 -8.32 12.76 -24.50
CA TYR A 262 -9.56 13.21 -23.90
C TYR A 262 -9.30 13.97 -22.59
N LYS A 263 -9.95 15.10 -22.41
CA LYS A 263 -9.96 15.86 -21.17
C LYS A 263 -11.02 15.31 -20.21
N PHE A 264 -10.70 15.20 -18.93
CA PHE A 264 -11.66 14.78 -17.91
C PHE A 264 -11.62 15.69 -16.67
N LEU A 265 -12.65 15.61 -15.85
CA LEU A 265 -12.73 16.16 -14.51
C LEU A 265 -12.98 14.99 -13.55
N GLU A 266 -12.08 14.76 -12.62
CA GLU A 266 -12.31 13.80 -11.56
C GLU A 266 -13.23 14.38 -10.50
N THR A 267 -14.43 13.84 -10.42
CA THR A 267 -15.49 14.29 -9.49
C THR A 267 -15.39 13.66 -8.10
N ARG A 268 -14.63 12.56 -7.99
CA ARG A 268 -14.40 11.84 -6.73
C ARG A 268 -13.00 11.24 -6.72
N LYS A 269 -12.25 11.44 -5.63
CA LYS A 269 -10.97 10.73 -5.45
C LYS A 269 -11.20 9.22 -5.40
N LEU A 270 -10.41 8.50 -6.20
CA LEU A 270 -10.46 7.04 -6.26
C LEU A 270 -9.66 6.45 -5.10
N VAL A 271 -8.45 6.93 -4.90
CA VAL A 271 -7.67 6.58 -3.72
C VAL A 271 -8.17 7.42 -2.55
N CYS A 272 -8.94 6.78 -1.71
CA CYS A 272 -9.60 7.43 -0.58
C CYS A 272 -8.81 7.19 0.70
N LEU A 273 -8.42 8.28 1.36
CA LEU A 273 -7.80 8.27 2.67
C LEU A 273 -8.63 9.08 3.65
N GLN A 274 -8.72 8.59 4.89
CA GLN A 274 -9.31 9.31 6.00
C GLN A 274 -8.30 9.52 7.12
N GLU A 275 -8.46 10.60 7.85
CA GLU A 275 -7.81 10.81 9.13
C GLU A 275 -8.69 10.23 10.24
N LEU A 276 -8.25 9.11 10.83
CA LEU A 276 -8.82 8.58 12.07
C LEU A 276 -8.18 9.31 13.24
N TYR A 277 -8.96 10.07 14.00
CA TYR A 277 -8.47 10.90 15.08
C TYR A 277 -9.36 10.79 16.32
N GLY A 278 -8.82 11.20 17.45
CA GLY A 278 -9.60 11.25 18.69
C GLY A 278 -8.79 11.74 19.87
N THR A 279 -9.46 11.82 21.01
CA THR A 279 -8.89 12.18 22.30
C THR A 279 -8.96 11.01 23.26
N VAL A 280 -7.96 10.92 24.16
CA VAL A 280 -7.94 9.96 25.25
C VAL A 280 -8.11 10.67 26.58
N THR A 281 -9.09 10.23 27.37
CA THR A 281 -9.43 10.83 28.67
C THR A 281 -9.58 9.76 29.74
N ASP A 282 -9.47 10.15 31.00
CA ASP A 282 -9.87 9.34 32.15
C ASP A 282 -11.40 9.22 32.20
N LEU A 283 -11.91 8.00 32.36
CA LEU A 283 -13.34 7.70 32.33
C LEU A 283 -14.12 8.39 33.45
N THR A 284 -13.53 8.52 34.62
CA THR A 284 -14.19 9.03 35.83
C THR A 284 -14.06 10.55 35.96
N THR A 285 -12.87 11.06 35.72
CA THR A 285 -12.54 12.48 35.96
C THR A 285 -12.62 13.34 34.69
N SER A 286 -12.73 12.73 33.51
CA SER A 286 -12.64 13.38 32.18
C SER A 286 -11.30 14.13 31.97
N LYS A 287 -10.27 13.85 32.76
CA LYS A 287 -8.95 14.43 32.63
C LYS A 287 -8.29 13.91 31.34
N ILE A 288 -7.64 14.79 30.62
CA ILE A 288 -6.85 14.44 29.42
C ILE A 288 -5.69 13.52 29.80
N LEU A 289 -5.44 12.51 28.95
CA LEU A 289 -4.38 11.52 29.13
C LEU A 289 -3.32 11.66 28.03
N PRO A 290 -2.32 12.54 28.18
CA PRO A 290 -1.16 12.59 27.29
C PRO A 290 -0.30 11.33 27.44
N ASP A 291 0.64 11.13 26.51
CA ASP A 291 1.58 9.99 26.50
C ASP A 291 0.89 8.61 26.53
N THR A 292 -0.35 8.53 26.06
CA THR A 292 -1.04 7.24 25.87
C THR A 292 -0.59 6.61 24.56
N LYS A 293 -0.12 5.36 24.62
CA LYS A 293 0.25 4.59 23.42
C LYS A 293 -1.02 4.19 22.68
N MET A 294 -1.13 4.59 21.45
CA MET A 294 -2.17 4.21 20.51
C MET A 294 -1.62 3.22 19.50
N SER A 295 -2.31 2.11 19.26
CA SER A 295 -1.91 1.11 18.27
C SER A 295 -3.06 0.85 17.31
N LEU A 296 -2.77 0.91 16.02
CA LEU A 296 -3.71 0.67 14.93
C LEU A 296 -3.45 -0.72 14.33
N PHE A 297 -4.46 -1.54 14.27
CA PHE A 297 -4.42 -2.89 13.69
C PHE A 297 -5.42 -2.99 12.54
N ASP A 298 -5.14 -3.83 11.56
CA ASP A 298 -6.11 -4.20 10.52
C ASP A 298 -7.21 -5.13 11.09
N ASN A 299 -8.10 -5.59 10.22
CA ASN A 299 -9.18 -6.50 10.62
C ASN A 299 -8.68 -7.91 10.97
N GLU A 300 -7.44 -8.26 10.63
CA GLU A 300 -6.76 -9.52 10.96
C GLU A 300 -5.83 -9.37 12.17
N PHE A 301 -5.90 -8.22 12.87
CA PHE A 301 -5.08 -7.87 14.03
C PHE A 301 -3.58 -7.79 13.77
N LYS A 302 -3.18 -7.53 12.53
CA LYS A 302 -1.80 -7.17 12.21
C LYS A 302 -1.58 -5.70 12.55
N LEU A 303 -0.52 -5.40 13.29
CA LEU A 303 -0.15 -4.02 13.63
C LEU A 303 0.22 -3.25 12.35
N ILE A 304 -0.46 -2.12 12.11
CA ILE A 304 -0.21 -1.24 10.99
C ILE A 304 0.65 -0.05 11.41
N ASN A 305 0.26 0.62 12.53
CA ASN A 305 0.91 1.83 12.96
C ASN A 305 0.77 2.04 14.49
N THR A 306 1.62 2.91 15.05
CA THR A 306 1.55 3.35 16.43
C THR A 306 1.70 4.86 16.52
N ALA A 307 1.00 5.45 17.48
CA ALA A 307 1.11 6.87 17.83
C ALA A 307 1.13 7.03 19.36
N VAL A 308 1.48 8.20 19.82
CA VAL A 308 1.39 8.59 21.24
C VAL A 308 0.54 9.84 21.31
N THR A 309 -0.37 9.94 22.30
CA THR A 309 -1.20 11.14 22.46
C THR A 309 -0.34 12.35 22.85
N ASP A 310 -0.67 13.50 22.26
CA ASP A 310 -0.04 14.78 22.57
C ASP A 310 -0.43 15.34 23.97
N ALA A 311 0.01 16.55 24.30
CA ALA A 311 -0.28 17.20 25.57
C ALA A 311 -1.78 17.46 25.80
N GLU A 312 -2.55 17.56 24.74
CA GLU A 312 -4.00 17.72 24.72
C GLU A 312 -4.73 16.36 24.65
N GLY A 313 -3.99 15.23 24.72
CA GLY A 313 -4.51 13.88 24.66
C GLY A 313 -4.98 13.44 23.29
N ASN A 314 -4.63 14.14 22.22
CA ASN A 314 -5.07 13.82 20.87
C ASN A 314 -4.13 12.82 20.19
N TYR A 315 -4.70 12.02 19.31
CA TYR A 315 -3.98 11.13 18.40
C TYR A 315 -4.59 11.16 17.01
N LYS A 316 -3.83 10.73 16.02
CA LYS A 316 -4.31 10.55 14.65
C LYS A 316 -3.57 9.43 13.91
N PHE A 317 -4.29 8.81 12.97
CA PHE A 317 -3.78 7.85 12.00
C PHE A 317 -4.33 8.18 10.62
N GLU A 318 -3.55 7.98 9.58
CA GLU A 318 -4.04 7.93 8.21
C GLU A 318 -4.54 6.51 7.94
N VAL A 319 -5.77 6.37 7.45
CA VAL A 319 -6.46 5.08 7.23
C VAL A 319 -7.17 5.07 5.89
N GLU A 320 -7.29 3.89 5.30
CA GLU A 320 -7.99 3.71 4.02
C GLU A 320 -9.51 3.70 4.23
N CYS A 321 -10.24 4.32 3.30
CA CYS A 321 -11.70 4.34 3.33
C CYS A 321 -12.31 2.94 3.12
N GLY A 322 -13.47 2.72 3.73
CA GLY A 322 -14.21 1.47 3.58
C GLY A 322 -13.62 0.27 4.32
N LYS A 323 -12.43 0.42 4.93
CA LYS A 323 -11.81 -0.64 5.74
C LYS A 323 -12.26 -0.57 7.19
N THR A 324 -12.04 -1.64 7.92
CA THR A 324 -12.33 -1.75 9.33
C THR A 324 -11.03 -1.96 10.09
N TYR A 325 -10.84 -1.21 11.17
CA TYR A 325 -9.64 -1.24 11.98
C TYR A 325 -9.97 -1.53 13.44
N ASN A 326 -9.00 -2.08 14.16
CA ASN A 326 -9.03 -2.17 15.62
C ASN A 326 -8.00 -1.18 16.18
N VAL A 327 -8.42 -0.35 17.13
CA VAL A 327 -7.57 0.65 17.78
C VAL A 327 -7.46 0.32 19.25
N ARG A 328 -6.23 0.30 19.75
CA ARG A 328 -5.91 0.05 21.15
C ARG A 328 -5.31 1.29 21.78
N ALA A 329 -5.81 1.65 22.95
CA ALA A 329 -5.24 2.68 23.81
C ALA A 329 -4.68 2.02 25.08
N ALA A 330 -3.40 2.22 25.36
CA ALA A 330 -2.70 1.67 26.54
C ALA A 330 -1.89 2.76 27.24
N LYS A 331 -2.08 2.88 28.55
CA LYS A 331 -1.35 3.82 29.42
C LYS A 331 -1.06 3.16 30.77
N PRO A 332 0.12 3.38 31.39
CA PRO A 332 0.40 2.93 32.74
C PRO A 332 -0.70 3.39 33.71
N ASP A 333 -1.07 2.55 34.67
CA ASP A 333 -2.10 2.79 35.67
C ASP A 333 -3.55 2.89 35.12
N TYR A 334 -3.76 2.46 33.87
CA TYR A 334 -5.08 2.42 33.21
C TYR A 334 -5.34 1.07 32.55
N ILE A 335 -6.60 0.62 32.59
CA ILE A 335 -7.05 -0.56 31.88
C ILE A 335 -6.95 -0.31 30.37
N THR A 336 -6.18 -1.14 29.68
CA THR A 336 -6.06 -1.09 28.22
C THR A 336 -7.41 -1.29 27.54
N LYS A 337 -7.76 -0.42 26.61
CA LYS A 337 -9.04 -0.43 25.89
C LYS A 337 -8.86 -0.60 24.40
N GLU A 338 -9.70 -1.42 23.80
CA GLU A 338 -9.77 -1.62 22.36
C GLU A 338 -11.14 -1.26 21.82
N GLN A 339 -11.16 -0.68 20.62
CA GLN A 339 -12.38 -0.39 19.89
C GLN A 339 -12.21 -0.71 18.43
N LYS A 340 -13.24 -1.30 17.83
CA LYS A 340 -13.33 -1.57 16.41
C LYS A 340 -14.05 -0.42 15.73
N ILE A 341 -13.52 0.06 14.57
CA ILE A 341 -14.08 1.18 13.83
C ILE A 341 -14.13 0.84 12.33
N ALA A 342 -15.28 1.05 11.70
CA ALA A 342 -15.43 1.01 10.27
C ALA A 342 -15.27 2.42 9.71
N ILE A 343 -14.41 2.58 8.71
CA ILE A 343 -14.11 3.84 8.05
C ILE A 343 -15.10 4.05 6.89
N ALA A 344 -15.64 5.24 6.75
CA ALA A 344 -16.54 5.58 5.64
C ALA A 344 -15.83 5.44 4.29
N ARG A 345 -16.62 5.25 3.20
CA ARG A 345 -16.11 5.06 1.84
C ARG A 345 -15.83 6.36 1.08
N GLU A 346 -15.67 7.46 1.78
CA GLU A 346 -15.44 8.78 1.22
C GLU A 346 -14.31 9.49 1.97
N ASN A 347 -13.64 10.43 1.33
CA ASN A 347 -12.60 11.23 1.96
C ASN A 347 -13.16 12.01 3.15
N GLY A 348 -12.40 12.11 4.22
CA GLY A 348 -12.86 12.85 5.39
C GLY A 348 -12.08 12.54 6.65
N ARG A 349 -12.78 12.65 7.77
CA ARG A 349 -12.22 12.41 9.10
C ARG A 349 -13.19 11.55 9.90
N THR A 350 -12.67 10.53 10.57
CA THR A 350 -13.44 9.67 11.48
C THR A 350 -12.97 9.90 12.91
N ASN A 351 -13.90 10.23 13.80
CA ASN A 351 -13.60 10.44 15.22
C ASN A 351 -13.74 9.14 16.01
N LEU A 352 -12.77 8.83 16.86
CA LEU A 352 -12.80 7.71 17.78
C LEU A 352 -12.13 8.10 19.10
N ASN A 353 -12.92 8.45 20.10
CA ASN A 353 -12.43 8.84 21.41
C ASN A 353 -12.31 7.63 22.35
N PHE A 354 -11.33 7.68 23.25
CA PHE A 354 -11.14 6.68 24.30
C PHE A 354 -11.32 7.33 25.67
N ALA A 355 -12.13 6.67 26.52
CA ALA A 355 -12.15 6.94 27.95
C ALA A 355 -11.59 5.71 28.65
N LEU A 356 -10.42 5.86 29.30
CA LEU A 356 -9.72 4.80 30.00
C LEU A 356 -10.10 4.82 31.47
N GLU A 357 -10.36 3.64 32.01
CA GLU A 357 -10.61 3.47 33.44
C GLU A 357 -9.28 3.42 34.17
N SER A 358 -9.11 4.32 35.18
CA SER A 358 -7.93 4.33 36.05
C SER A 358 -7.93 3.07 36.90
N GLU A 359 -6.85 2.33 36.87
CA GLU A 359 -6.72 1.11 37.62
C GLU A 359 -5.73 1.28 38.77
N ILE A 360 -6.27 1.28 39.98
CA ILE A 360 -5.48 1.02 41.18
C ILE A 360 -5.68 -0.48 41.51
N CYS A 361 -5.24 -1.37 40.60
CA CYS A 361 -5.19 -2.76 40.94
C CYS A 361 -3.99 -3.02 41.86
N LYS A 362 -4.21 -3.16 43.12
CA LYS A 362 -3.20 -3.66 44.05
C LYS A 362 -3.07 -5.16 43.83
N VAL A 363 -2.18 -5.53 42.90
CA VAL A 363 -1.83 -6.93 42.68
C VAL A 363 -0.97 -7.47 43.79
N ALA A 364 -1.27 -8.67 44.23
CA ALA A 364 -0.47 -9.45 45.16
C ALA A 364 0.04 -10.73 44.48
N VAL A 365 1.09 -11.30 45.04
CA VAL A 365 1.49 -12.67 44.67
C VAL A 365 0.34 -13.62 44.88
N GLY A 366 0.00 -14.41 43.87
CA GLY A 366 -1.15 -15.32 43.83
C GLY A 366 -2.36 -14.80 43.04
N ASP A 367 -2.42 -13.53 42.73
CA ASP A 367 -3.50 -12.96 41.90
C ASP A 367 -3.35 -13.35 40.44
N ASP A 368 -4.49 -13.51 39.77
CA ASP A 368 -4.53 -13.68 38.30
C ASP A 368 -4.50 -12.32 37.65
N LEU A 369 -3.42 -12.04 36.93
CA LEU A 369 -3.20 -10.79 36.17
C LEU A 369 -4.37 -10.52 35.22
N GLY A 370 -4.96 -11.54 34.62
CA GLY A 370 -6.09 -11.40 33.71
C GLY A 370 -7.32 -10.77 34.39
N LYS A 371 -7.59 -11.14 35.63
CA LYS A 371 -8.71 -10.57 36.40
C LYS A 371 -8.43 -9.13 36.84
N CYS A 372 -7.21 -8.87 37.22
CA CYS A 372 -6.83 -7.57 37.76
C CYS A 372 -6.82 -6.46 36.68
N PHE A 373 -6.30 -6.74 35.50
CA PHE A 373 -6.15 -5.75 34.44
C PHE A 373 -7.22 -5.85 33.33
N GLY A 374 -8.39 -6.42 33.63
CA GLY A 374 -9.48 -6.57 32.66
C GLY A 374 -9.06 -7.32 31.38
N ILE A 375 -7.95 -8.10 31.47
CA ILE A 375 -7.43 -8.89 30.37
C ILE A 375 -8.35 -10.09 30.19
N LYS A 376 -8.91 -10.28 29.03
CA LYS A 376 -9.77 -11.42 28.74
C LYS A 376 -8.96 -12.71 28.82
N MET A 377 -9.59 -13.78 29.35
CA MET A 377 -8.98 -15.09 29.34
C MET A 377 -8.66 -15.52 27.88
N ILE A 378 -7.46 -16.07 27.68
CA ILE A 378 -7.05 -16.53 26.37
C ILE A 378 -7.70 -17.88 26.09
N TYR A 379 -8.57 -17.90 25.10
CA TYR A 379 -9.25 -19.08 24.63
C TYR A 379 -8.55 -19.73 23.45
N PHE A 380 -8.59 -21.05 23.40
CA PHE A 380 -8.08 -21.87 22.32
C PHE A 380 -9.23 -22.54 21.58
N ASP A 381 -9.04 -22.79 20.28
CA ASP A 381 -9.98 -23.65 19.55
C ASP A 381 -10.01 -25.07 20.12
N LEU A 382 -11.07 -25.81 19.80
CA LEU A 382 -11.18 -27.21 20.15
C LEU A 382 -9.98 -27.98 19.59
N ASP A 383 -9.35 -28.80 20.45
CA ASP A 383 -8.18 -29.63 20.13
C ASP A 383 -6.94 -28.90 19.59
N LYS A 384 -6.89 -27.57 19.66
CA LYS A 384 -5.74 -26.79 19.26
C LYS A 384 -5.00 -26.17 20.46
N TYR A 385 -3.69 -25.95 20.25
CA TYR A 385 -2.80 -25.28 21.19
C TYR A 385 -2.11 -24.05 20.57
N ASN A 386 -2.36 -23.77 19.29
CA ASN A 386 -1.88 -22.55 18.63
C ASN A 386 -2.65 -21.36 19.20
N ILE A 387 -1.93 -20.27 19.45
CA ILE A 387 -2.52 -19.00 19.88
C ILE A 387 -3.33 -18.45 18.72
N ARG A 388 -4.60 -18.14 18.98
CA ARG A 388 -5.49 -17.47 18.00
C ARG A 388 -5.03 -16.04 17.78
N THR A 389 -5.36 -15.48 16.64
CA THR A 389 -5.00 -14.09 16.32
C THR A 389 -5.58 -13.09 17.32
N GLU A 390 -6.84 -13.31 17.74
CA GLU A 390 -7.49 -12.48 18.76
C GLU A 390 -6.83 -12.66 20.15
N ALA A 391 -6.37 -13.86 20.47
CA ALA A 391 -5.66 -14.15 21.72
C ALA A 391 -4.28 -13.48 21.79
N ALA A 392 -3.65 -13.24 20.65
CA ALA A 392 -2.39 -12.49 20.57
C ALA A 392 -2.54 -11.07 21.13
N LEU A 393 -3.68 -10.42 20.89
CA LEU A 393 -3.99 -9.08 21.43
C LEU A 393 -4.04 -9.07 22.97
N ASP A 394 -4.65 -10.10 23.56
CA ASP A 394 -4.69 -10.22 25.02
C ASP A 394 -3.29 -10.52 25.60
N LEU A 395 -2.48 -11.30 24.87
CA LEU A 395 -1.08 -11.55 25.25
C LEU A 395 -0.21 -10.31 25.16
N GLU A 396 -0.46 -9.39 24.19
CA GLU A 396 0.24 -8.11 24.14
C GLU A 396 -0.05 -7.24 25.37
N LYS A 397 -1.27 -7.28 25.92
CA LYS A 397 -1.57 -6.58 27.19
C LYS A 397 -0.73 -7.14 28.34
N ILE A 398 -0.60 -8.46 28.43
CA ILE A 398 0.27 -9.12 29.42
C ILE A 398 1.73 -8.73 29.20
N LEU A 399 2.17 -8.71 27.94
CA LEU A 399 3.51 -8.28 27.57
C LEU A 399 3.79 -6.84 28.02
N ASP A 400 2.85 -5.92 27.80
CA ASP A 400 2.96 -4.52 28.22
C ASP A 400 3.10 -4.41 29.75
N VAL A 401 2.29 -5.15 30.53
CA VAL A 401 2.40 -5.19 31.99
C VAL A 401 3.74 -5.74 32.44
N LEU A 402 4.22 -6.83 31.84
CA LEU A 402 5.52 -7.40 32.16
C LEU A 402 6.68 -6.48 31.83
N ASN A 403 6.58 -5.72 30.74
CA ASN A 403 7.59 -4.71 30.36
C ASN A 403 7.63 -3.52 31.32
N GLN A 404 6.46 -3.11 31.83
CA GLN A 404 6.34 -2.03 32.83
C GLN A 404 6.81 -2.48 34.22
N ASN A 405 6.76 -3.79 34.52
CA ASN A 405 7.16 -4.38 35.79
C ASN A 405 8.29 -5.42 35.59
N PRO A 406 9.56 -5.00 35.45
CA PRO A 406 10.65 -5.90 35.06
C PRO A 406 10.95 -7.05 36.04
N THR A 407 10.55 -6.92 37.31
CA THR A 407 10.73 -7.92 38.35
C THR A 407 9.59 -8.92 38.45
N MET A 408 8.43 -8.60 37.84
CA MET A 408 7.24 -9.45 37.89
C MET A 408 7.48 -10.80 37.21
N LYS A 409 7.03 -11.88 37.89
CA LYS A 409 7.06 -13.26 37.37
C LYS A 409 5.68 -13.84 37.32
N LEU A 410 5.42 -14.64 36.28
CA LEU A 410 4.12 -15.28 36.05
C LEU A 410 4.22 -16.79 35.96
N ASP A 411 3.17 -17.47 36.50
CA ASP A 411 2.88 -18.88 36.27
C ASP A 411 1.66 -19.00 35.35
N ILE A 412 1.88 -19.49 34.13
CA ILE A 412 0.85 -19.62 33.09
C ILE A 412 0.13 -20.96 33.29
N ARG A 413 -1.16 -20.92 33.67
CA ARG A 413 -1.99 -22.08 33.87
C ARG A 413 -2.98 -22.24 32.74
N SER A 414 -2.90 -23.34 32.00
CA SER A 414 -3.81 -23.62 30.90
C SER A 414 -4.75 -24.77 31.19
N HIS A 415 -5.98 -24.64 30.68
CA HIS A 415 -7.08 -25.56 30.98
C HIS A 415 -7.76 -26.03 29.68
N THR A 416 -8.46 -27.13 29.75
CA THR A 416 -9.31 -27.67 28.68
C THR A 416 -10.76 -27.77 29.16
N ASP A 417 -11.66 -27.99 28.23
CA ASP A 417 -12.97 -28.59 28.59
C ASP A 417 -12.81 -30.09 28.78
N CYS A 418 -13.90 -30.74 29.19
CA CYS A 418 -13.93 -32.14 29.62
C CYS A 418 -14.16 -33.16 28.48
N ARG A 419 -14.29 -32.78 27.20
CA ARG A 419 -14.80 -33.63 26.11
C ARG A 419 -13.81 -34.64 25.54
N GLN A 420 -12.64 -34.79 26.14
CA GLN A 420 -11.65 -35.81 25.80
C GLN A 420 -11.23 -36.57 27.07
N THR A 421 -10.31 -37.54 26.94
CA THR A 421 -9.82 -38.25 28.15
C THR A 421 -8.96 -37.31 29.00
N ALA A 422 -9.00 -37.48 30.32
CA ALA A 422 -8.19 -36.68 31.26
C ALA A 422 -6.71 -36.69 30.92
N LYS A 423 -6.15 -37.82 30.43
CA LYS A 423 -4.76 -37.91 29.96
C LYS A 423 -4.51 -37.05 28.73
N TYR A 424 -5.43 -37.05 27.77
CA TYR A 424 -5.33 -36.22 26.58
C TYR A 424 -5.42 -34.73 26.94
N ASN A 425 -6.39 -34.36 27.76
CA ASN A 425 -6.62 -33.01 28.24
C ASN A 425 -5.42 -32.45 29.01
N GLN A 426 -4.76 -33.30 29.83
CA GLN A 426 -3.52 -32.92 30.49
C GLN A 426 -2.40 -32.56 29.49
N VAL A 427 -2.18 -33.41 28.50
CA VAL A 427 -1.15 -33.16 27.46
C VAL A 427 -1.48 -31.91 26.62
N LEU A 428 -2.75 -31.72 26.26
CA LEU A 428 -3.19 -30.56 25.47
C LEU A 428 -3.00 -29.27 26.24
N SER A 429 -3.38 -29.23 27.53
CA SER A 429 -3.20 -28.03 28.36
C SER A 429 -1.73 -27.71 28.60
N ASP A 430 -0.85 -28.72 28.79
CA ASP A 430 0.61 -28.48 28.85
C ASP A 430 1.17 -27.86 27.58
N ARG A 431 0.70 -28.29 26.40
CA ARG A 431 1.08 -27.69 25.12
C ARG A 431 0.62 -26.24 25.01
N ARG A 432 -0.58 -25.93 25.49
CA ARG A 432 -1.11 -24.55 25.51
C ARG A 432 -0.29 -23.64 26.40
N ALA A 433 0.02 -24.06 27.62
CA ALA A 433 0.90 -23.30 28.53
C ALA A 433 2.27 -23.03 27.88
N LYS A 434 2.89 -24.03 27.23
CA LYS A 434 4.16 -23.90 26.53
C LYS A 434 4.05 -22.96 25.34
N SER A 435 2.97 -23.00 24.56
CA SER A 435 2.77 -22.09 23.43
C SER A 435 2.64 -20.64 23.89
N THR A 436 1.96 -20.39 25.00
CA THR A 436 1.82 -19.06 25.60
C THR A 436 3.17 -18.53 26.09
N ILE A 437 3.94 -19.35 26.80
CA ILE A 437 5.30 -19.01 27.23
C ILE A 437 6.19 -18.70 26.02
N ALA A 438 6.19 -19.58 25.01
CA ALA A 438 7.00 -19.40 23.80
C ALA A 438 6.66 -18.08 23.08
N TRP A 439 5.40 -17.69 23.06
CA TRP A 439 4.97 -16.42 22.48
C TRP A 439 5.53 -15.21 23.26
N LEU A 440 5.42 -15.21 24.59
CA LEU A 440 5.96 -14.15 25.45
C LEU A 440 7.49 -14.05 25.32
N VAL A 441 8.18 -15.20 25.30
CA VAL A 441 9.66 -15.23 25.11
C VAL A 441 10.05 -14.70 23.76
N LYS A 442 9.35 -15.06 22.68
CA LYS A 442 9.58 -14.54 21.33
C LYS A 442 9.43 -13.01 21.28
N ASN A 443 8.58 -12.44 22.12
CA ASN A 443 8.33 -11.00 22.20
C ASN A 443 9.16 -10.29 23.30
N GLY A 444 10.23 -10.92 23.81
CA GLY A 444 11.25 -10.26 24.60
C GLY A 444 11.24 -10.52 26.10
N ILE A 445 10.27 -11.32 26.64
CA ILE A 445 10.29 -11.67 28.08
C ILE A 445 11.29 -12.80 28.33
N THR A 446 12.11 -12.65 29.33
CA THR A 446 13.12 -13.65 29.68
C THR A 446 12.49 -14.90 30.30
N THR A 447 13.04 -16.07 30.04
CA THR A 447 12.49 -17.36 30.45
C THR A 447 12.43 -17.56 31.97
N ASP A 448 13.31 -16.92 32.72
CA ASP A 448 13.37 -16.99 34.20
C ASP A 448 12.21 -16.25 34.88
N ARG A 449 11.47 -15.45 34.12
CA ARG A 449 10.26 -14.75 34.59
C ARG A 449 8.98 -15.52 34.34
N LEU A 450 9.02 -16.64 33.62
CA LEU A 450 7.85 -17.38 33.17
C LEU A 450 7.93 -18.84 33.60
N THR A 451 6.91 -19.31 34.30
CA THR A 451 6.65 -20.73 34.52
C THR A 451 5.29 -21.08 33.95
N GLY A 452 5.01 -22.35 33.75
CA GLY A 452 3.67 -22.73 33.32
C GLY A 452 3.42 -24.22 33.26
N LYS A 453 2.16 -24.58 33.49
CA LYS A 453 1.69 -25.96 33.57
C LYS A 453 0.26 -26.06 33.05
N GLY A 454 -0.06 -27.19 32.41
CA GLY A 454 -1.42 -27.60 32.12
C GLY A 454 -2.11 -28.24 33.31
N TYR A 455 -3.40 -27.99 33.42
CA TYR A 455 -4.26 -28.57 34.47
C TYR A 455 -5.37 -29.45 33.88
N GLY A 456 -5.36 -29.67 32.55
CA GLY A 456 -6.41 -30.46 31.88
C GLY A 456 -7.80 -29.92 32.20
N GLU A 457 -8.71 -30.83 32.50
CA GLU A 457 -10.09 -30.55 32.88
C GLU A 457 -10.32 -30.53 34.41
N SER A 458 -9.25 -30.62 35.20
CA SER A 458 -9.36 -30.75 36.67
C SER A 458 -9.87 -29.49 37.38
N GLN A 459 -9.92 -28.35 36.67
CA GLN A 459 -10.33 -27.05 37.24
C GLN A 459 -11.27 -26.33 36.26
N LEU A 460 -12.48 -26.88 36.12
CA LEU A 460 -13.52 -26.23 35.33
C LEU A 460 -14.04 -24.98 36.07
N VAL A 461 -14.45 -23.94 35.29
CA VAL A 461 -15.02 -22.69 35.84
C VAL A 461 -16.56 -22.74 35.92
N ASN A 462 -17.16 -23.81 35.44
CA ASN A 462 -18.61 -24.04 35.43
C ASN A 462 -18.92 -25.54 35.66
N ASP A 463 -20.19 -25.88 35.77
CA ASP A 463 -20.66 -27.25 36.04
C ASP A 463 -20.69 -28.13 34.77
N CYS A 464 -19.77 -27.92 33.84
CA CYS A 464 -19.69 -28.65 32.57
C CYS A 464 -18.74 -29.87 32.63
N GLY A 465 -18.76 -30.63 33.71
CA GLY A 465 -18.04 -31.89 33.82
C GLY A 465 -18.56 -32.96 32.85
N CYS A 466 -17.70 -33.90 32.44
CA CYS A 466 -18.04 -34.97 31.51
C CYS A 466 -17.91 -36.37 32.08
N GLU A 467 -17.38 -36.51 33.29
CA GLU A 467 -17.18 -37.84 33.90
C GLU A 467 -18.52 -38.52 34.24
N PRO A 468 -18.63 -39.86 34.05
CA PRO A 468 -17.60 -40.79 33.56
C PRO A 468 -17.61 -41.01 32.03
N THR A 469 -18.42 -40.28 31.27
CA THR A 469 -18.71 -40.60 29.84
C THR A 469 -17.94 -39.78 28.84
N ASN A 470 -17.12 -38.81 29.22
CA ASN A 470 -16.49 -37.78 28.39
C ASN A 470 -17.54 -36.99 27.56
N LYS A 471 -18.78 -36.89 28.03
CA LYS A 471 -19.88 -36.15 27.40
C LYS A 471 -20.50 -35.18 28.39
N SER A 472 -20.88 -34.02 27.89
CA SER A 472 -21.58 -32.99 28.65
C SER A 472 -22.76 -32.46 27.83
N ASN A 473 -23.79 -31.99 28.50
CA ASN A 473 -24.96 -31.32 27.90
C ASN A 473 -24.76 -29.79 27.80
N CYS A 474 -23.58 -29.28 28.13
CA CYS A 474 -23.26 -27.86 28.06
C CYS A 474 -23.18 -27.36 26.62
N THR A 475 -23.44 -26.07 26.44
CA THR A 475 -23.29 -25.39 25.12
C THR A 475 -21.81 -25.22 24.78
N GLU A 476 -21.52 -24.93 23.49
CA GLU A 476 -20.16 -24.68 23.03
C GLU A 476 -19.54 -23.46 23.74
N GLU A 477 -20.34 -22.45 24.03
CA GLU A 477 -19.90 -21.23 24.75
C GLU A 477 -19.49 -21.59 26.19
N GLN A 478 -20.24 -22.47 26.87
CA GLN A 478 -19.92 -22.95 28.22
C GLN A 478 -18.63 -23.78 28.22
N HIS A 479 -18.42 -24.62 27.20
CA HIS A 479 -17.17 -25.36 27.01
C HIS A 479 -16.01 -24.42 26.66
N GLN A 480 -16.25 -23.38 25.88
CA GLN A 480 -15.25 -22.37 25.51
C GLN A 480 -14.68 -21.68 26.76
N MET A 481 -15.50 -21.40 27.78
CA MET A 481 -15.03 -20.77 29.02
C MET A 481 -13.98 -21.62 29.75
N ASN A 482 -14.03 -22.95 29.62
CA ASN A 482 -13.07 -23.86 30.23
C ASN A 482 -11.74 -23.96 29.44
N ARG A 483 -11.71 -23.65 28.14
CA ARG A 483 -10.51 -23.66 27.31
C ARG A 483 -9.71 -22.35 27.43
N ARG A 484 -9.18 -22.08 28.60
CA ARG A 484 -8.58 -20.82 29.02
C ARG A 484 -7.13 -20.95 29.47
N SER A 485 -6.45 -19.82 29.53
CA SER A 485 -5.20 -19.66 30.29
C SER A 485 -5.34 -18.58 31.35
N GLU A 486 -4.75 -18.82 32.53
CA GLU A 486 -4.64 -17.90 33.66
C GLU A 486 -3.19 -17.49 33.84
N PHE A 487 -2.94 -16.27 34.34
CA PHE A 487 -1.62 -15.66 34.48
C PHE A 487 -1.37 -15.28 35.94
N ILE A 488 -0.94 -16.25 36.74
CA ILE A 488 -0.78 -16.08 38.18
C ILE A 488 0.53 -15.41 38.51
N ILE A 489 0.48 -14.32 39.25
CA ILE A 489 1.66 -13.57 39.71
C ILE A 489 2.39 -14.41 40.77
N THR A 490 3.66 -14.71 40.52
CA THR A 490 4.50 -15.47 41.45
C THR A 490 5.57 -14.62 42.13
N ALA A 491 5.88 -13.45 41.58
CA ALA A 491 6.68 -12.39 42.19
C ALA A 491 6.30 -11.03 41.55
N LEU A 492 6.47 -9.96 42.33
CA LEU A 492 6.28 -8.57 41.89
C LEU A 492 7.59 -7.84 41.74
#